data_a5308d52e6bcea221eef477a098d8b29
#
_entry.id   a5308d52e6bcea221eef477a098d8b29
#
_cell.length_a   1.000
_cell.length_b   1.000
_cell.length_c   1.000
_cell.angle_alpha   90.00
_cell.angle_beta   90.00
_cell.angle_gamma   90.00
#
_symmetry.space_group_name_H-M   'P 1'
#
loop_
_entity.id
_entity.type
_entity.pdbx_description
1 polymer ?
#
loop_
_entity_poly.entity_id
_entity_poly.type
_entity_poly.pdbx_seq_one_letter_code
_entity_poly.pdbx_strand_id
1 'polypeptide(L)'
;MTLLTVNPFDNVGLSALVAAVPIILFLLCLTVFKMKGIYAALTTLVVTLIVALFVFELPARVSAGAITEGVVAGIFPIGYIVLMAVWLYKVSIKTGQFSIIQDSIASISEDQRIQLLLIGFCFNAFLEGAAGFGVPIAICAVLLIQLGFEPLKAAMLCLIANGAAGAFGAIGLPVSIIDTFNLSGGVTTLDVARYSALTLPILNFIIP
;
A
#
# COMPACT_ATOMS: atom_id res chain seq x y z
N MET A 1 19.88 23.74 10.89
CA MET A 1 18.96 22.64 11.23
C MET A 1 17.71 23.28 11.80
N THR A 2 16.73 23.60 10.96
CA THR A 2 15.46 24.18 11.42
C THR A 2 14.72 23.08 12.15
N LEU A 3 14.59 23.24 13.46
CA LEU A 3 13.73 22.37 14.28
C LEU A 3 12.32 22.49 13.71
N LEU A 4 11.87 21.41 13.07
CA LEU A 4 10.47 21.25 12.70
C LEU A 4 9.66 21.38 13.98
N THR A 5 8.72 22.31 14.02
CA THR A 5 7.76 22.39 15.12
C THR A 5 6.83 21.18 15.01
N VAL A 6 7.28 20.06 15.58
CA VAL A 6 6.52 18.80 15.58
C VAL A 6 5.22 18.95 16.39
N ASN A 7 5.17 19.94 17.28
CA ASN A 7 4.03 20.20 18.15
C ASN A 7 3.65 21.69 18.15
N PRO A 8 3.03 22.20 17.07
CA PRO A 8 2.70 23.63 16.93
C PRO A 8 1.68 24.16 17.94
N PHE A 9 0.93 23.27 18.61
CA PHE A 9 -0.11 23.64 19.56
C PHE A 9 0.27 23.34 21.03
N ASP A 10 1.52 23.00 21.32
CA ASP A 10 1.96 22.49 22.64
C ASP A 10 1.09 21.35 23.20
N ASN A 11 0.31 20.72 22.32
CA ASN A 11 -0.58 19.60 22.59
C ASN A 11 -0.44 18.56 21.51
N VAL A 12 0.18 17.43 21.87
CA VAL A 12 0.44 16.32 20.92
C VAL A 12 -0.84 15.79 20.28
N GLY A 13 -1.95 15.75 21.04
CA GLY A 13 -3.23 15.26 20.53
C GLY A 13 -3.81 16.21 19.45
N LEU A 14 -3.80 17.51 19.69
CA LEU A 14 -4.25 18.49 18.69
C LEU A 14 -3.36 18.52 17.46
N SER A 15 -2.05 18.48 17.66
CA SER A 15 -1.08 18.45 16.56
C SER A 15 -1.26 17.20 15.69
N ALA A 16 -1.50 16.03 16.31
CA ALA A 16 -1.79 14.79 15.61
C ALA A 16 -3.12 14.83 14.85
N LEU A 17 -4.17 15.41 15.44
CA LEU A 17 -5.46 15.57 14.75
C LEU A 17 -5.33 16.45 13.50
N VAL A 18 -4.61 17.56 13.60
CA VAL A 18 -4.39 18.45 12.44
C VAL A 18 -3.53 17.74 11.38
N ALA A 19 -2.51 17.00 11.77
CA ALA A 19 -1.71 16.19 10.86
C ALA A 19 -2.52 15.08 10.16
N ALA A 20 -3.59 14.58 10.80
CA ALA A 20 -4.47 13.56 10.23
C ALA A 20 -5.48 14.14 9.22
N VAL A 21 -5.72 15.45 9.20
CA VAL A 21 -6.70 16.08 8.29
C VAL A 21 -6.49 15.72 6.82
N PRO A 22 -5.29 15.76 6.24
CA PRO A 22 -5.08 15.36 4.85
C PRO A 22 -5.45 13.89 4.59
N ILE A 23 -5.16 13.00 5.53
CA ILE A 23 -5.47 11.55 5.39
C ILE A 23 -6.98 11.35 5.38
N ILE A 24 -7.68 11.97 6.34
CA ILE A 24 -9.14 11.91 6.43
C ILE A 24 -9.78 12.51 5.18
N LEU A 25 -9.27 13.66 4.72
CA LEU A 25 -9.75 14.30 3.50
C LEU A 25 -9.58 13.41 2.27
N PHE A 26 -8.43 12.74 2.12
CA PHE A 26 -8.18 11.81 1.02
C PHE A 26 -9.22 10.68 1.00
N LEU A 27 -9.46 10.07 2.15
CA LEU A 27 -10.47 9.02 2.29
C LEU A 27 -11.87 9.53 1.98
N LEU A 28 -12.24 10.73 2.45
CA LEU A 28 -13.53 11.36 2.13
C LEU A 28 -13.67 11.66 0.64
N CYS A 29 -12.62 12.16 0.00
CA CYS A 29 -12.62 12.41 -1.45
C CYS A 29 -12.88 11.13 -2.26
N LEU A 30 -12.30 9.99 -1.85
CA LEU A 30 -12.49 8.72 -2.54
C LEU A 30 -13.86 8.08 -2.22
N THR A 31 -14.27 8.06 -0.95
CA THR A 31 -15.43 7.29 -0.50
C THR A 31 -16.74 8.06 -0.60
N VAL A 32 -16.77 9.31 -0.11
CA VAL A 32 -17.99 10.14 -0.06
C VAL A 32 -18.16 10.91 -1.36
N PHE A 33 -17.13 11.66 -1.78
CA PHE A 33 -17.19 12.47 -3.00
C PHE A 33 -16.96 11.66 -4.28
N LYS A 34 -16.57 10.38 -4.17
CA LYS A 34 -16.33 9.46 -5.29
C LYS A 34 -15.46 10.08 -6.39
N MET A 35 -14.51 10.91 -6.00
CA MET A 35 -13.57 11.56 -6.92
C MET A 35 -12.62 10.54 -7.52
N LYS A 36 -12.16 10.80 -8.75
CA LYS A 36 -11.08 9.99 -9.33
C LYS A 36 -9.81 10.17 -8.49
N GLY A 37 -9.06 9.09 -8.25
CA GLY A 37 -7.89 9.07 -7.37
C GLY A 37 -6.88 10.20 -7.61
N ILE A 38 -6.67 10.58 -8.88
CA ILE A 38 -5.76 11.67 -9.24
C ILE A 38 -6.23 13.04 -8.69
N TYR A 39 -7.54 13.32 -8.76
CA TYR A 39 -8.08 14.58 -8.22
C TYR A 39 -8.10 14.56 -6.69
N ALA A 40 -8.41 13.42 -6.08
CA ALA A 40 -8.32 13.24 -4.64
C ALA A 40 -6.88 13.48 -4.15
N ALA A 41 -5.89 12.89 -4.83
CA ALA A 41 -4.48 13.07 -4.48
C ALA A 41 -4.02 14.53 -4.63
N LEU A 42 -4.38 15.21 -5.73
CA LEU A 42 -4.01 16.62 -5.94
C LEU A 42 -4.67 17.53 -4.91
N THR A 43 -5.96 17.33 -4.61
CA THR A 43 -6.67 18.13 -3.59
C THR A 43 -6.02 17.93 -2.22
N THR A 44 -5.72 16.69 -1.86
CA THR A 44 -5.08 16.38 -0.58
C THR A 44 -3.67 16.94 -0.51
N LEU A 45 -2.89 16.89 -1.60
CA LEU A 45 -1.56 17.49 -1.65
C LEU A 45 -1.61 18.99 -1.37
N VAL A 46 -2.57 19.72 -1.97
CA VAL A 46 -2.75 21.16 -1.73
C VAL A 46 -3.08 21.43 -0.25
N VAL A 47 -4.00 20.65 0.34
CA VAL A 47 -4.35 20.81 1.76
C VAL A 47 -3.16 20.45 2.66
N THR A 48 -2.42 19.40 2.33
CA THR A 48 -1.19 19.04 3.07
C THR A 48 -0.18 20.18 3.05
N LEU A 49 0.02 20.83 1.90
CA LEU A 49 0.91 21.98 1.79
C LEU A 49 0.45 23.16 2.61
N ILE A 50 -0.85 23.48 2.61
CA ILE A 50 -1.41 24.55 3.43
C ILE A 50 -1.16 24.26 4.92
N VAL A 51 -1.46 23.04 5.36
CA VAL A 51 -1.22 22.62 6.75
C VAL A 51 0.26 22.67 7.11
N ALA A 52 1.13 22.18 6.24
CA ALA A 52 2.58 22.17 6.47
C ALA A 52 3.17 23.59 6.57
N LEU A 53 2.77 24.49 5.67
CA LEU A 53 3.32 25.85 5.62
C LEU A 53 2.75 26.77 6.73
N PHE A 54 1.44 26.69 7.01
CA PHE A 54 0.78 27.64 7.88
C PHE A 54 0.59 27.14 9.31
N VAL A 55 0.47 25.84 9.54
CA VAL A 55 0.28 25.27 10.87
C VAL A 55 1.59 24.74 11.46
N PHE A 56 2.34 24.00 10.66
CA PHE A 56 3.64 23.46 11.08
C PHE A 56 4.82 24.38 10.75
N GLU A 57 4.56 25.55 10.18
CA GLU A 57 5.56 26.59 9.84
C GLU A 57 6.77 26.04 9.06
N LEU A 58 6.50 25.07 8.19
CA LEU A 58 7.54 24.43 7.38
C LEU A 58 8.08 25.46 6.36
N PRO A 59 9.41 25.67 6.26
CA PRO A 59 9.95 26.55 5.24
C PRO A 59 9.54 26.12 3.83
N ALA A 60 9.08 27.06 3.00
CA ALA A 60 8.61 26.77 1.64
C ALA A 60 9.65 26.00 0.79
N ARG A 61 10.95 26.27 1.03
CA ARG A 61 12.04 25.55 0.35
C ARG A 61 12.07 24.05 0.71
N VAL A 62 11.81 23.73 1.98
CA VAL A 62 11.76 22.33 2.45
C VAL A 62 10.55 21.63 1.88
N SER A 63 9.38 22.30 1.88
CA SER A 63 8.15 21.79 1.29
C SER A 63 8.29 21.52 -0.21
N ALA A 64 8.91 22.44 -0.96
CA ALA A 64 9.21 22.25 -2.38
C ALA A 64 10.18 21.09 -2.61
N GLY A 65 11.21 20.97 -1.76
CA GLY A 65 12.14 19.83 -1.79
C GLY A 65 11.44 18.50 -1.58
N ALA A 66 10.58 18.42 -0.56
CA ALA A 66 9.82 17.21 -0.25
C ALA A 66 8.87 16.80 -1.39
N ILE A 67 8.21 17.77 -2.05
CA ILE A 67 7.37 17.49 -3.22
C ILE A 67 8.22 16.94 -4.36
N THR A 68 9.35 17.57 -4.65
CA THR A 68 10.23 17.14 -5.75
C THR A 68 10.75 15.72 -5.48
N GLU A 69 11.19 15.44 -4.27
CA GLU A 69 11.64 14.12 -3.84
C GLU A 69 10.51 13.09 -3.95
N GLY A 70 9.31 13.43 -3.47
CA GLY A 70 8.12 12.57 -3.60
C GLY A 70 7.75 12.26 -5.04
N VAL A 71 7.81 13.24 -5.94
CA VAL A 71 7.57 13.04 -7.37
C VAL A 71 8.64 12.13 -8.00
N VAL A 72 9.91 12.37 -7.70
CA VAL A 72 11.01 11.54 -8.22
C VAL A 72 10.90 10.12 -7.69
N ALA A 73 10.66 9.94 -6.40
CA ALA A 73 10.48 8.62 -5.78
C ALA A 73 9.22 7.90 -6.31
N GLY A 74 8.14 8.65 -6.56
CA GLY A 74 6.91 8.09 -7.14
C GLY A 74 7.10 7.60 -8.57
N ILE A 75 7.87 8.31 -9.39
CA ILE A 75 8.10 7.93 -10.80
C ILE A 75 9.19 6.86 -10.92
N PHE A 76 10.34 7.06 -10.28
CA PHE A 76 11.51 6.21 -10.54
C PHE A 76 11.45 4.85 -9.83
N PRO A 77 11.43 4.70 -8.50
CA PRO A 77 11.33 3.35 -7.96
C PRO A 77 9.91 2.79 -8.06
N ILE A 78 8.90 3.55 -7.62
CA ILE A 78 7.55 3.00 -7.47
C ILE A 78 6.87 2.82 -8.84
N GLY A 79 6.86 3.85 -9.67
CA GLY A 79 6.26 3.81 -11.01
C GLY A 79 6.92 2.76 -11.90
N TYR A 80 8.25 2.62 -11.82
CA TYR A 80 8.99 1.60 -12.56
C TYR A 80 8.64 0.17 -12.11
N ILE A 81 8.55 -0.08 -10.79
CA ILE A 81 8.14 -1.38 -10.25
C ILE A 81 6.73 -1.75 -10.73
N VAL A 82 5.77 -0.82 -10.62
CA VAL A 82 4.39 -1.04 -11.10
C VAL A 82 4.35 -1.31 -12.59
N LEU A 83 5.10 -0.54 -13.39
CA LEU A 83 5.17 -0.72 -14.84
C LEU A 83 5.70 -2.12 -15.20
N MET A 84 6.79 -2.55 -14.56
CA MET A 84 7.39 -3.86 -14.81
C MET A 84 6.48 -5.01 -14.34
N ALA A 85 5.81 -4.85 -13.20
CA ALA A 85 4.85 -5.85 -12.70
C ALA A 85 3.65 -6.00 -13.65
N VAL A 86 3.07 -4.89 -14.11
CA VAL A 86 1.97 -4.91 -15.10
C VAL A 86 2.43 -5.47 -16.44
N TRP A 87 3.64 -5.15 -16.86
CA TRP A 87 4.20 -5.69 -18.10
C TRP A 87 4.40 -7.19 -18.02
N LEU A 88 5.01 -7.70 -16.97
CA LEU A 88 5.17 -9.14 -16.72
C LEU A 88 3.81 -9.86 -16.70
N TYR A 89 2.83 -9.30 -16.02
CA TYR A 89 1.46 -9.81 -16.00
C TYR A 89 0.86 -9.90 -17.41
N LYS A 90 0.97 -8.84 -18.21
CA LYS A 90 0.49 -8.84 -19.60
C LYS A 90 1.21 -9.85 -20.49
N VAL A 91 2.51 -10.03 -20.28
CA VAL A 91 3.30 -11.07 -20.98
C VAL A 91 2.79 -12.45 -20.60
N SER A 92 2.58 -12.71 -19.32
CA SER A 92 2.05 -14.00 -18.84
C SER A 92 0.68 -14.35 -19.41
N ILE A 93 -0.21 -13.33 -19.56
CA ILE A 93 -1.51 -13.53 -20.24
C ILE A 93 -1.32 -13.84 -21.72
N LYS A 94 -0.50 -13.05 -22.43
CA LYS A 94 -0.31 -13.22 -23.87
C LYS A 94 0.39 -14.53 -24.25
N THR A 95 1.23 -15.05 -23.39
CA THR A 95 1.94 -16.33 -23.57
C THR A 95 1.11 -17.54 -23.13
N GLY A 96 -0.09 -17.35 -22.56
CA GLY A 96 -0.92 -18.41 -22.03
C GLY A 96 -0.41 -19.01 -20.72
N GLN A 97 0.72 -18.56 -20.19
CA GLN A 97 1.26 -19.07 -18.92
C GLN A 97 0.34 -18.79 -17.74
N PHE A 98 -0.40 -17.67 -17.82
CA PHE A 98 -1.32 -17.28 -16.78
C PHE A 98 -2.51 -18.26 -16.65
N SER A 99 -3.03 -18.79 -17.76
CA SER A 99 -4.08 -19.82 -17.72
C SER A 99 -3.58 -21.12 -17.08
N ILE A 100 -2.32 -21.51 -17.31
CA ILE A 100 -1.73 -22.69 -16.67
C ILE A 100 -1.69 -22.53 -15.15
N ILE A 101 -1.33 -21.35 -14.66
CA ILE A 101 -1.36 -21.04 -13.23
C ILE A 101 -2.79 -21.11 -12.68
N GLN A 102 -3.76 -20.55 -13.41
CA GLN A 102 -5.18 -20.61 -13.04
C GLN A 102 -5.69 -22.04 -12.93
N ASP A 103 -5.45 -22.83 -13.98
CA ASP A 103 -5.89 -24.23 -14.03
C ASP A 103 -5.20 -25.07 -12.94
N SER A 104 -3.93 -24.81 -12.68
CA SER A 104 -3.19 -25.49 -11.59
C SER A 104 -3.78 -25.19 -10.23
N ILE A 105 -4.14 -23.92 -9.94
CA ILE A 105 -4.75 -23.54 -8.67
C ILE A 105 -6.18 -24.08 -8.57
N ALA A 106 -6.97 -23.97 -9.65
CA ALA A 106 -8.35 -24.47 -9.71
C ALA A 106 -8.43 -26.01 -9.53
N SER A 107 -7.42 -26.72 -10.00
CA SER A 107 -7.34 -28.20 -9.88
C SER A 107 -7.06 -28.69 -8.45
N ILE A 108 -6.59 -27.83 -7.54
CA ILE A 108 -6.29 -28.22 -6.15
C ILE A 108 -7.58 -28.53 -5.37
N SER A 109 -8.63 -27.76 -5.60
CA SER A 109 -9.92 -27.98 -4.95
C SER A 109 -11.05 -27.31 -5.73
N GLU A 110 -12.20 -27.99 -5.78
CA GLU A 110 -13.45 -27.43 -6.31
C GLU A 110 -14.22 -26.61 -5.26
N ASP A 111 -13.81 -26.68 -3.97
CA ASP A 111 -14.44 -25.91 -2.90
C ASP A 111 -14.04 -24.42 -2.99
N GLN A 112 -15.04 -23.56 -3.18
CA GLN A 112 -14.82 -22.11 -3.28
C GLN A 112 -14.11 -21.51 -2.05
N ARG A 113 -14.29 -22.08 -0.86
CA ARG A 113 -13.62 -21.60 0.35
C ARG A 113 -12.12 -21.88 0.30
N ILE A 114 -11.76 -23.07 -0.17
CA ILE A 114 -10.35 -23.44 -0.36
C ILE A 114 -9.72 -22.61 -1.48
N GLN A 115 -10.45 -22.41 -2.57
CA GLN A 115 -10.00 -21.53 -3.67
C GLN A 115 -9.78 -20.09 -3.20
N LEU A 116 -10.65 -19.56 -2.33
CA LEU A 116 -10.49 -18.25 -1.73
C LEU A 116 -9.21 -18.17 -0.89
N LEU A 117 -8.94 -19.17 -0.05
CA LEU A 117 -7.71 -19.21 0.76
C LEU A 117 -6.46 -19.34 -0.12
N LEU A 118 -6.48 -20.18 -1.14
CA LEU A 118 -5.34 -20.36 -2.02
C LEU A 118 -5.04 -19.11 -2.86
N ILE A 119 -6.06 -18.53 -3.49
CA ILE A 119 -5.90 -17.40 -4.40
C ILE A 119 -5.93 -16.09 -3.64
N GLY A 120 -6.98 -15.86 -2.85
CA GLY A 120 -7.21 -14.59 -2.17
C GLY A 120 -6.22 -14.34 -1.05
N PHE A 121 -5.73 -15.37 -0.38
CA PHE A 121 -4.77 -15.24 0.71
C PHE A 121 -3.35 -15.68 0.33
N CYS A 122 -3.11 -16.96 0.04
CA CYS A 122 -1.74 -17.45 -0.17
C CYS A 122 -1.07 -16.86 -1.42
N PHE A 123 -1.75 -16.93 -2.57
CA PHE A 123 -1.20 -16.42 -3.83
C PHE A 123 -1.13 -14.89 -3.84
N ASN A 124 -2.14 -14.23 -3.25
CA ASN A 124 -2.14 -12.79 -3.06
C ASN A 124 -0.95 -12.32 -2.19
N ALA A 125 -0.71 -13.00 -1.06
CA ALA A 125 0.44 -12.69 -0.18
C ALA A 125 1.79 -12.93 -0.88
N PHE A 126 1.90 -13.99 -1.67
CA PHE A 126 3.08 -14.25 -2.50
C PHE A 126 3.33 -13.13 -3.51
N LEU A 127 2.30 -12.72 -4.23
CA LEU A 127 2.39 -11.62 -5.20
C LEU A 127 2.65 -10.27 -4.50
N GLU A 128 2.09 -10.05 -3.30
CA GLU A 128 2.37 -8.85 -2.51
C GLU A 128 3.85 -8.78 -2.11
N GLY A 129 4.42 -9.90 -1.67
CA GLY A 129 5.85 -10.00 -1.39
C GLY A 129 6.71 -9.69 -2.62
N ALA A 130 6.31 -10.14 -3.79
CA ALA A 130 7.08 -9.98 -5.03
C ALA A 130 6.92 -8.60 -5.68
N ALA A 131 5.69 -8.07 -5.78
CA ALA A 131 5.37 -6.87 -6.56
C ALA A 131 4.78 -5.73 -5.71
N GLY A 132 3.94 -6.04 -4.73
CA GLY A 132 3.25 -5.06 -3.91
C GLY A 132 2.32 -4.12 -4.69
N PHE A 133 2.10 -2.91 -4.15
CA PHE A 133 1.40 -1.77 -4.77
C PHE A 133 -0.01 -2.05 -5.33
N GLY A 134 -0.72 -3.04 -4.76
CA GLY A 134 -2.09 -3.38 -5.17
C GLY A 134 -2.20 -4.22 -6.45
N VAL A 135 -1.11 -4.54 -7.12
CA VAL A 135 -1.09 -5.46 -8.27
C VAL A 135 -1.65 -6.83 -7.89
N PRO A 136 -1.29 -7.41 -6.74
CA PRO A 136 -1.82 -8.69 -6.29
C PRO A 136 -3.33 -8.70 -6.18
N ILE A 137 -3.91 -7.65 -5.61
CA ILE A 137 -5.37 -7.52 -5.45
C ILE A 137 -6.08 -7.59 -6.81
N ALA A 138 -5.57 -6.83 -7.78
CA ALA A 138 -6.15 -6.80 -9.12
C ALA A 138 -6.08 -8.18 -9.81
N ILE A 139 -4.96 -8.88 -9.68
CA ILE A 139 -4.76 -10.22 -10.26
C ILE A 139 -5.66 -11.24 -9.57
N CYS A 140 -5.60 -11.33 -8.24
CA CYS A 140 -6.34 -12.33 -7.48
C CYS A 140 -7.85 -12.11 -7.54
N ALA A 141 -8.32 -10.85 -7.54
CA ALA A 141 -9.74 -10.58 -7.70
C ALA A 141 -10.27 -11.06 -9.06
N VAL A 142 -9.52 -10.84 -10.15
CA VAL A 142 -9.90 -11.36 -11.49
C VAL A 142 -9.94 -12.88 -11.50
N LEU A 143 -8.96 -13.56 -10.86
CA LEU A 143 -8.98 -15.01 -10.73
C LEU A 143 -10.22 -15.51 -9.99
N LEU A 144 -10.56 -14.91 -8.85
CA LEU A 144 -11.74 -15.28 -8.07
C LEU A 144 -13.04 -15.03 -8.84
N ILE A 145 -13.13 -13.93 -9.62
CA ILE A 145 -14.31 -13.65 -10.47
C ILE A 145 -14.49 -14.74 -11.52
N GLN A 146 -13.39 -15.22 -12.12
CA GLN A 146 -13.46 -16.31 -13.11
C GLN A 146 -13.90 -17.64 -12.48
N LEU A 147 -13.66 -17.84 -11.19
CA LEU A 147 -14.13 -18.98 -10.40
C LEU A 147 -15.57 -18.81 -9.86
N GLY A 148 -16.26 -17.74 -10.27
CA GLY A 148 -17.68 -17.52 -9.94
C GLY A 148 -17.92 -16.63 -8.73
N PHE A 149 -16.90 -15.97 -8.18
CA PHE A 149 -17.10 -15.00 -7.09
C PHE A 149 -17.69 -13.69 -7.63
N GLU A 150 -18.55 -13.07 -6.82
CA GLU A 150 -19.06 -11.74 -7.11
C GLU A 150 -17.93 -10.71 -7.13
N PRO A 151 -17.82 -9.84 -8.16
CA PRO A 151 -16.66 -8.96 -8.36
C PRO A 151 -16.32 -8.09 -7.15
N LEU A 152 -17.34 -7.50 -6.50
CA LEU A 152 -17.11 -6.63 -5.34
C LEU A 152 -16.61 -7.43 -4.14
N LYS A 153 -17.16 -8.63 -3.91
CA LYS A 153 -16.71 -9.53 -2.83
C LYS A 153 -15.30 -10.04 -3.07
N ALA A 154 -14.98 -10.44 -4.30
CA ALA A 154 -13.63 -10.87 -4.67
C ALA A 154 -12.59 -9.78 -4.40
N ALA A 155 -12.86 -8.55 -4.85
CA ALA A 155 -11.97 -7.42 -4.61
C ALA A 155 -11.82 -7.10 -3.12
N MET A 156 -12.93 -7.10 -2.36
CA MET A 156 -12.91 -6.84 -0.92
C MET A 156 -12.12 -7.90 -0.15
N LEU A 157 -12.33 -9.18 -0.45
CA LEU A 157 -11.63 -10.28 0.21
C LEU A 157 -10.12 -10.26 -0.10
N CYS A 158 -9.75 -10.00 -1.37
CA CYS A 158 -8.35 -9.82 -1.75
C CYS A 158 -7.71 -8.61 -1.04
N LEU A 159 -8.45 -7.51 -0.88
CA LEU A 159 -7.96 -6.31 -0.19
C LEU A 159 -7.71 -6.59 1.30
N ILE A 160 -8.61 -7.29 1.97
CA ILE A 160 -8.45 -7.70 3.37
C ILE A 160 -7.23 -8.62 3.52
N ALA A 161 -7.14 -9.64 2.67
CA ALA A 161 -6.05 -10.60 2.69
C ALA A 161 -4.67 -9.95 2.39
N ASN A 162 -4.66 -8.91 1.56
CA ASN A 162 -3.43 -8.18 1.20
C ASN A 162 -2.77 -7.51 2.43
N GLY A 163 -3.57 -7.12 3.41
CA GLY A 163 -3.05 -6.57 4.67
C GLY A 163 -2.13 -7.52 5.44
N ALA A 164 -2.28 -8.83 5.22
CA ALA A 164 -1.48 -9.86 5.87
C ALA A 164 0.02 -9.83 5.51
N ALA A 165 0.36 -9.40 4.29
CA ALA A 165 1.74 -9.37 3.79
C ALA A 165 2.28 -7.96 3.55
N GLY A 166 1.47 -6.91 3.77
CA GLY A 166 1.77 -5.54 3.37
C GLY A 166 3.06 -4.96 3.93
N ALA A 167 3.47 -5.34 5.15
CA ALA A 167 4.72 -4.86 5.75
C ALA A 167 5.98 -5.32 4.98
N PHE A 168 5.92 -6.49 4.33
CA PHE A 168 7.01 -7.05 3.53
C PHE A 168 6.69 -7.02 2.02
N GLY A 169 5.67 -6.26 1.61
CA GLY A 169 5.32 -6.08 0.22
C GLY A 169 6.45 -5.45 -0.60
N ALA A 170 6.42 -5.66 -1.92
CA ALA A 170 7.43 -5.14 -2.85
C ALA A 170 8.87 -5.42 -2.38
N ILE A 171 9.16 -6.68 -2.06
CA ILE A 171 10.49 -7.15 -1.60
C ILE A 171 10.93 -6.44 -0.30
N GLY A 172 9.98 -6.16 0.59
CA GLY A 172 10.25 -5.54 1.88
C GLY A 172 10.55 -4.04 1.83
N LEU A 173 10.17 -3.36 0.76
CA LEU A 173 10.38 -1.91 0.62
C LEU A 173 9.84 -1.09 1.80
N PRO A 174 8.61 -1.35 2.36
CA PRO A 174 8.10 -0.58 3.49
C PRO A 174 8.99 -0.64 4.73
N VAL A 175 9.68 -1.77 4.94
CA VAL A 175 10.60 -1.94 6.08
C VAL A 175 11.97 -1.36 5.75
N SER A 176 12.49 -1.57 4.54
CA SER A 176 13.83 -1.12 4.15
C SER A 176 13.98 0.40 4.07
N ILE A 177 12.90 1.12 3.78
CA ILE A 177 12.93 2.59 3.71
C ILE A 177 13.19 3.26 5.07
N ILE A 178 13.00 2.54 6.16
CA ILE A 178 13.17 3.07 7.53
C ILE A 178 14.56 3.65 7.76
N ASP A 179 15.60 3.03 7.20
CA ASP A 179 17.00 3.51 7.35
C ASP A 179 17.21 4.90 6.72
N THR A 180 16.35 5.31 5.78
CA THR A 180 16.44 6.63 5.16
C THR A 180 15.97 7.76 6.08
N PHE A 181 15.16 7.45 7.10
CA PHE A 181 14.55 8.44 7.99
C PHE A 181 15.43 8.86 9.17
N ASN A 182 16.60 8.22 9.39
CA ASN A 182 17.51 8.53 10.51
C ASN A 182 16.76 8.74 11.84
N LEU A 183 15.97 7.74 12.23
CA LEU A 183 15.11 7.84 13.42
C LEU A 183 15.92 8.05 14.68
N SER A 184 15.47 8.96 15.55
CA SER A 184 16.05 9.17 16.87
C SER A 184 15.89 7.92 17.73
N GLY A 185 16.93 7.57 18.52
CA GLY A 185 16.89 6.39 19.40
C GLY A 185 17.56 5.14 18.83
N GLY A 186 18.22 5.24 17.67
CA GLY A 186 18.99 4.12 17.10
C GLY A 186 18.12 2.97 16.57
N VAL A 187 16.85 3.24 16.27
CA VAL A 187 15.95 2.26 15.65
C VAL A 187 16.43 1.94 14.24
N THR A 188 16.68 0.68 13.97
CA THR A 188 17.16 0.19 12.67
C THR A 188 16.06 -0.51 11.89
N THR A 189 16.26 -0.65 10.57
CA THR A 189 15.41 -1.50 9.70
C THR A 189 15.23 -2.90 10.30
N LEU A 190 16.27 -3.47 10.91
CA LEU A 190 16.21 -4.81 11.50
C LEU A 190 15.25 -4.86 12.70
N ASP A 191 15.21 -3.81 13.51
CA ASP A 191 14.28 -3.76 14.66
C ASP A 191 12.84 -3.69 14.16
N VAL A 192 12.56 -2.84 13.18
CA VAL A 192 11.23 -2.74 12.58
C VAL A 192 10.82 -4.05 11.90
N ALA A 193 11.74 -4.69 11.17
CA ALA A 193 11.50 -6.00 10.56
C ALA A 193 11.14 -7.06 11.61
N ARG A 194 11.88 -7.10 12.73
CA ARG A 194 11.60 -8.05 13.83
C ARG A 194 10.23 -7.84 14.45
N TYR A 195 9.88 -6.59 14.78
CA TYR A 195 8.56 -6.30 15.34
C TYR A 195 7.44 -6.59 14.38
N SER A 196 7.61 -6.25 13.10
CA SER A 196 6.66 -6.60 12.05
C SER A 196 6.49 -8.11 11.92
N ALA A 197 7.59 -8.87 11.91
CA ALA A 197 7.56 -10.32 11.82
C ALA A 197 6.91 -11.00 13.06
N LEU A 198 6.95 -10.36 14.23
CA LEU A 198 6.28 -10.85 15.44
C LEU A 198 4.78 -10.52 15.47
N THR A 199 4.38 -9.39 14.89
CA THR A 199 2.98 -8.93 14.92
C THR A 199 2.14 -9.48 13.76
N LEU A 200 2.72 -9.64 12.57
CA LEU A 200 2.02 -10.15 11.39
C LEU A 200 1.41 -11.55 11.57
N PRO A 201 2.04 -12.53 12.24
CA PRO A 201 1.42 -13.85 12.45
C PRO A 201 0.08 -13.78 13.17
N ILE A 202 -0.11 -12.81 14.08
CA ILE A 202 -1.38 -12.62 14.79
C ILE A 202 -2.48 -12.21 13.79
N LEU A 203 -2.17 -11.25 12.89
CA LEU A 203 -3.08 -10.83 11.83
C LEU A 203 -3.35 -11.97 10.84
N ASN A 204 -2.30 -12.69 10.44
CA ASN A 204 -2.39 -13.80 9.49
C ASN A 204 -3.19 -14.99 10.03
N PHE A 205 -3.34 -15.10 11.34
CA PHE A 205 -4.19 -16.11 11.96
C PHE A 205 -5.67 -15.69 12.01
N ILE A 206 -5.93 -14.38 12.03
CA ILE A 206 -7.30 -13.84 12.16
C ILE A 206 -7.94 -13.59 10.78
N ILE A 207 -7.15 -13.21 9.77
CA ILE A 207 -7.64 -12.80 8.44
C ILE A 207 -8.26 -13.95 7.65
N PRO A 208 -7.68 -15.16 7.57
CA PRO A 208 -8.27 -16.28 6.85
C PRO A 208 -9.51 -16.84 7.54
#